data_d8ce4d5fee1fe5b536d07ff72a24868f
#
_entry.id   d8ce4d5fee1fe5b536d07ff72a24868f
#
_cell.length_a   1.000
_cell.length_b   1.000
_cell.length_c   1.000
_cell.angle_alpha   90.00
_cell.angle_beta   90.00
_cell.angle_gamma   90.00
#
_symmetry.space_group_name_H-M   'P 1'
#
loop_
_entity.id
_entity.type
_entity.pdbx_description
1 polymer ?
#
loop_
_entity_poly.entity_id
_entity_poly.type
_entity_poly.pdbx_seq_one_letter_code
_entity_poly.pdbx_strand_id
1 'polypeptide(L)'
;MNWSKIIIYALIILALIGVLGFIIYFTGGFTTDFTGFYVTVDGEDVLSTGSDFRVKEDDPLKVEVKYVFASPNDEAKGYTVKVVPNAIEGKDFDFTLDGDQYAFQSEKDLTAGFVILRSEESFTIAPKGNLTKILSSVYPEDTVEDCTDKAYENMFTLVVTSYNGEAEIRVNFTVIEEIRGVILDKEVIEF
;
A
#
# COMPACT_ATOMS: atom_id res chain seq x y z
N MET A 1 51.98 15.14 -41.76
CA MET A 1 51.08 14.84 -40.62
C MET A 1 51.82 13.90 -39.68
N ASN A 2 52.05 14.28 -38.43
CA ASN A 2 52.96 13.57 -37.53
C ASN A 2 52.17 12.41 -36.84
N TRP A 3 52.25 11.23 -37.39
CA TRP A 3 51.49 10.03 -36.96
C TRP A 3 51.66 9.72 -35.47
N SER A 4 52.85 9.97 -34.91
CA SER A 4 53.11 9.78 -33.48
C SER A 4 52.24 10.69 -32.58
N LYS A 5 51.97 11.91 -32.99
CA LYS A 5 51.08 12.82 -32.24
C LYS A 5 49.63 12.35 -32.28
N ILE A 6 49.19 11.81 -33.41
CA ILE A 6 47.81 11.29 -33.54
C ILE A 6 47.61 10.08 -32.62
N ILE A 7 48.59 9.17 -32.57
CA ILE A 7 48.52 8.00 -31.68
C ILE A 7 48.50 8.42 -30.21
N ILE A 8 49.33 9.41 -29.83
CA ILE A 8 49.35 9.91 -28.44
C ILE A 8 48.00 10.53 -28.06
N TYR A 9 47.40 11.35 -28.92
CA TYR A 9 46.08 11.93 -28.66
C TYR A 9 45.00 10.86 -28.56
N ALA A 10 45.02 9.85 -29.42
CA ALA A 10 44.09 8.74 -29.38
C ALA A 10 44.18 7.96 -28.06
N LEU A 11 45.38 7.69 -27.57
CA LEU A 11 45.63 7.02 -26.29
C LEU A 11 45.15 7.86 -25.09
N ILE A 12 45.37 9.18 -25.13
CA ILE A 12 44.89 10.09 -24.08
C ILE A 12 43.36 10.11 -24.04
N ILE A 13 42.68 10.17 -25.18
CA ILE A 13 41.22 10.15 -25.27
C ILE A 13 40.67 8.82 -24.74
N LEU A 14 41.31 7.71 -25.11
CA LEU A 14 40.91 6.37 -24.66
C LEU A 14 41.07 6.22 -23.13
N ALA A 15 42.17 6.75 -22.58
CA ALA A 15 42.40 6.78 -21.13
C ALA A 15 41.37 7.66 -20.39
N LEU A 16 41.05 8.82 -20.96
CA LEU A 16 39.99 9.70 -20.38
C LEU A 16 38.60 9.05 -20.39
N ILE A 17 38.25 8.37 -21.48
CA ILE A 17 36.98 7.61 -21.57
C ILE A 17 36.97 6.48 -20.52
N GLY A 18 38.10 5.77 -20.38
CA GLY A 18 38.25 4.71 -19.38
C GLY A 18 38.10 5.23 -17.94
N VAL A 19 38.74 6.36 -17.63
CA VAL A 19 38.64 7.02 -16.31
C VAL A 19 37.22 7.52 -16.07
N LEU A 20 36.58 8.13 -17.07
CA LEU A 20 35.21 8.61 -16.97
C LEU A 20 34.24 7.44 -16.76
N GLY A 21 34.41 6.36 -17.52
CA GLY A 21 33.63 5.13 -17.34
C GLY A 21 33.82 4.49 -15.95
N PHE A 22 35.06 4.51 -15.45
CA PHE A 22 35.38 4.03 -14.11
C PHE A 22 34.75 4.90 -13.02
N ILE A 23 34.81 6.23 -13.14
CA ILE A 23 34.19 7.15 -12.21
C ILE A 23 32.67 6.94 -12.21
N ILE A 24 32.05 6.88 -13.38
CA ILE A 24 30.61 6.63 -13.52
C ILE A 24 30.21 5.29 -12.87
N TYR A 25 31.01 4.24 -13.08
CA TYR A 25 30.78 2.92 -12.50
C TYR A 25 30.91 2.91 -10.98
N PHE A 26 31.94 3.57 -10.40
CA PHE A 26 32.17 3.55 -8.96
C PHE A 26 31.44 4.62 -8.16
N THR A 27 31.08 5.74 -8.75
CA THR A 27 30.33 6.79 -8.07
C THR A 27 28.83 6.56 -8.12
N GLY A 28 28.37 5.47 -8.78
CA GLY A 28 26.94 5.22 -8.97
C GLY A 28 26.26 6.33 -9.77
N GLY A 29 27.05 7.00 -10.65
CA GLY A 29 26.57 8.12 -11.47
C GLY A 29 25.54 7.76 -12.53
N PHE A 30 25.26 6.48 -12.70
CA PHE A 30 23.92 6.05 -13.05
C PHE A 30 23.20 5.85 -11.70
N THR A 31 22.45 6.84 -11.27
CA THR A 31 21.35 6.59 -10.36
C THR A 31 20.71 5.32 -10.87
N THR A 32 20.61 4.31 -10.05
CA THR A 32 19.85 3.11 -10.34
C THR A 32 18.44 3.62 -10.59
N ASP A 33 18.14 3.87 -11.87
CA ASP A 33 16.86 4.38 -12.26
C ASP A 33 15.86 3.29 -11.90
N PHE A 34 15.23 3.49 -10.79
CA PHE A 34 14.06 2.81 -10.33
C PHE A 34 13.02 2.94 -11.46
N THR A 35 12.85 1.87 -12.22
CA THR A 35 12.04 1.89 -13.43
C THR A 35 10.60 1.53 -13.17
N GLY A 36 10.28 0.93 -12.02
CA GLY A 36 8.92 0.60 -11.65
C GLY A 36 8.75 0.12 -10.23
N PHE A 37 7.66 0.53 -9.64
CA PHE A 37 7.16 0.09 -8.35
C PHE A 37 5.69 -0.30 -8.55
N TYR A 38 5.39 -1.57 -8.33
CA TYR A 38 4.08 -2.13 -8.58
C TYR A 38 3.56 -2.77 -7.31
N VAL A 39 2.26 -2.59 -7.08
CA VAL A 39 1.53 -3.29 -6.04
C VAL A 39 0.50 -4.16 -6.73
N THR A 40 0.52 -5.45 -6.44
CA THR A 40 -0.45 -6.40 -6.99
C THR A 40 -1.22 -7.07 -5.88
N VAL A 41 -2.49 -7.33 -6.12
CA VAL A 41 -3.38 -8.09 -5.24
C VAL A 41 -3.88 -9.28 -6.02
N ASP A 42 -3.74 -10.48 -5.46
CA ASP A 42 -4.07 -11.74 -6.11
C ASP A 42 -3.45 -11.89 -7.52
N GLY A 43 -2.29 -11.25 -7.73
CA GLY A 43 -1.58 -11.27 -9.02
C GLY A 43 -2.03 -10.22 -10.03
N GLU A 44 -3.06 -9.44 -9.74
CA GLU A 44 -3.53 -8.34 -10.59
C GLU A 44 -2.90 -7.01 -10.18
N ASP A 45 -2.47 -6.22 -11.18
CA ASP A 45 -1.90 -4.89 -10.95
C ASP A 45 -3.00 -3.92 -10.47
N VAL A 46 -2.78 -3.37 -9.30
CA VAL A 46 -3.70 -2.46 -8.63
C VAL A 46 -4.05 -1.22 -9.44
N LEU A 47 -3.10 -0.70 -10.22
CA LEU A 47 -3.30 0.51 -11.03
C LEU A 47 -4.12 0.24 -12.30
N SER A 48 -4.14 -1.01 -12.78
CA SER A 48 -4.82 -1.36 -14.03
C SER A 48 -6.29 -1.71 -13.85
N THR A 49 -6.68 -2.16 -12.66
CA THR A 49 -8.01 -2.77 -12.48
C THR A 49 -9.08 -1.79 -12.05
N GLY A 50 -8.73 -0.62 -11.48
CA GLY A 50 -9.73 0.27 -10.83
C GLY A 50 -10.55 -0.50 -9.78
N SER A 51 -9.99 -1.59 -9.28
CA SER A 51 -10.66 -2.64 -8.57
C SER A 51 -11.00 -2.21 -7.16
N ASP A 52 -12.21 -2.51 -6.80
CA ASP A 52 -12.74 -2.43 -5.44
C ASP A 52 -12.08 -3.52 -4.58
N PHE A 53 -10.96 -3.17 -3.92
CA PHE A 53 -10.35 -4.09 -2.99
C PHE A 53 -11.22 -4.27 -1.78
N ARG A 54 -11.43 -5.51 -1.42
CA ARG A 54 -12.22 -5.90 -0.26
C ARG A 54 -11.34 -6.56 0.78
N VAL A 55 -11.23 -5.93 1.93
CA VAL A 55 -10.45 -6.42 3.07
C VAL A 55 -11.41 -6.91 4.13
N LYS A 56 -11.34 -8.20 4.44
CA LYS A 56 -12.18 -8.86 5.43
C LYS A 56 -11.46 -9.05 6.75
N GLU A 57 -12.21 -9.08 7.84
CA GLU A 57 -11.66 -9.27 9.19
C GLU A 57 -11.01 -10.65 9.34
N ASP A 58 -11.65 -11.70 8.84
CA ASP A 58 -11.19 -13.09 9.01
C ASP A 58 -10.47 -13.67 7.78
N ASP A 59 -10.43 -12.92 6.69
CA ASP A 59 -9.76 -13.33 5.45
C ASP A 59 -8.76 -12.26 5.01
N PRO A 60 -7.54 -12.27 5.58
CA PRO A 60 -6.53 -11.27 5.28
C PRO A 60 -6.16 -11.25 3.80
N LEU A 61 -6.23 -10.08 3.19
CA LEU A 61 -5.84 -9.87 1.81
C LEU A 61 -4.32 -9.86 1.68
N LYS A 62 -3.78 -10.66 0.76
CA LYS A 62 -2.35 -10.64 0.44
C LYS A 62 -2.05 -9.61 -0.64
N VAL A 63 -1.12 -8.72 -0.35
CA VAL A 63 -0.64 -7.68 -1.25
C VAL A 63 0.83 -7.93 -1.54
N GLU A 64 1.20 -8.04 -2.81
CA GLU A 64 2.59 -8.20 -3.24
C GLU A 64 3.15 -6.86 -3.72
N VAL A 65 4.41 -6.60 -3.35
CA VAL A 65 5.14 -5.40 -3.73
C VAL A 65 6.29 -5.80 -4.64
N LYS A 66 6.32 -5.28 -5.84
CA LYS A 66 7.33 -5.62 -6.85
C LYS A 66 8.10 -4.39 -7.27
N TYR A 67 9.42 -4.56 -7.41
CA TYR A 67 10.33 -3.57 -7.92
C TYR A 67 10.89 -4.00 -9.26
N VAL A 68 11.00 -3.05 -10.18
CA VAL A 68 11.74 -3.22 -11.44
C VAL A 68 12.89 -2.23 -11.43
N PHE A 69 14.11 -2.73 -11.37
CA PHE A 69 15.33 -1.95 -11.40
C PHE A 69 15.96 -1.95 -12.78
N ALA A 70 16.62 -0.86 -13.14
CA ALA A 70 17.40 -0.78 -14.37
C ALA A 70 18.60 -1.73 -14.37
N SER A 71 19.14 -2.01 -13.18
CA SER A 71 20.23 -2.96 -12.99
C SER A 71 19.77 -4.22 -12.28
N PRO A 72 20.10 -5.43 -12.78
CA PRO A 72 19.73 -6.68 -12.12
C PRO A 72 20.47 -6.91 -10.78
N ASN A 73 21.45 -6.07 -10.45
CA ASN A 73 22.20 -6.16 -9.18
C ASN A 73 21.58 -5.31 -8.07
N ASP A 74 20.54 -4.56 -8.36
CA ASP A 74 19.83 -3.77 -7.34
C ASP A 74 18.82 -4.65 -6.63
N GLU A 75 18.92 -4.67 -5.31
CA GLU A 75 18.00 -5.41 -4.46
C GLU A 75 16.91 -4.48 -3.93
N ALA A 76 15.69 -4.99 -3.86
CA ALA A 76 14.60 -4.31 -3.18
C ALA A 76 14.95 -4.09 -1.71
N LYS A 77 14.87 -2.85 -1.24
CA LYS A 77 15.23 -2.48 0.14
C LYS A 77 14.04 -2.34 1.08
N GLY A 78 12.90 -2.83 0.66
CA GLY A 78 11.69 -2.80 1.43
C GLY A 78 10.73 -1.69 1.00
N TYR A 79 9.67 -1.53 1.76
CA TYR A 79 8.58 -0.59 1.50
C TYR A 79 7.95 -0.17 2.83
N THR A 80 7.15 0.88 2.80
CA THR A 80 6.31 1.26 3.93
C THR A 80 4.84 1.13 3.56
N VAL A 81 4.02 0.79 4.55
CA VAL A 81 2.57 0.68 4.41
C VAL A 81 1.91 1.62 5.40
N LYS A 82 0.96 2.39 4.93
CA LYS A 82 0.14 3.29 5.71
C LYS A 82 -1.32 3.13 5.29
N VAL A 83 -2.24 3.22 6.22
CA VAL A 83 -3.68 3.32 5.94
C VAL A 83 -4.15 4.67 6.42
N VAL A 84 -4.88 5.37 5.57
CA VAL A 84 -5.46 6.68 5.89
C VAL A 84 -6.96 6.65 5.65
N PRO A 85 -7.77 7.32 6.50
CA PRO A 85 -9.19 7.47 6.25
C PRO A 85 -9.43 8.43 5.08
N ASN A 86 -10.48 8.16 4.29
CA ASN A 86 -10.92 9.04 3.23
C ASN A 86 -11.96 10.04 3.75
N ALA A 87 -11.93 11.25 3.22
CA ALA A 87 -13.00 12.20 3.46
C ALA A 87 -14.32 11.67 2.88
N ILE A 88 -15.38 11.73 3.68
CA ILE A 88 -16.73 11.34 3.25
C ILE A 88 -17.57 12.60 3.14
N GLU A 89 -18.12 12.84 1.96
CA GLU A 89 -18.92 14.02 1.68
C GLU A 89 -20.12 14.10 2.64
N GLY A 90 -20.27 15.25 3.31
CA GLY A 90 -21.38 15.51 4.24
C GLY A 90 -21.28 14.82 5.60
N LYS A 91 -20.17 14.14 5.91
CA LYS A 91 -19.95 13.51 7.22
C LYS A 91 -18.64 14.00 7.83
N ASP A 92 -18.75 14.81 8.88
CA ASP A 92 -17.65 15.11 9.80
C ASP A 92 -17.68 14.03 10.87
N PHE A 93 -16.75 13.09 10.78
CA PHE A 93 -16.74 11.99 11.71
C PHE A 93 -15.37 11.82 12.35
N ASP A 94 -15.33 12.03 13.66
CA ASP A 94 -14.18 11.77 14.50
C ASP A 94 -14.43 10.51 15.32
N PHE A 95 -13.45 9.64 15.40
CA PHE A 95 -13.50 8.46 16.24
C PHE A 95 -12.19 8.26 16.99
N THR A 96 -12.27 7.47 18.05
CA THR A 96 -11.09 7.12 18.86
C THR A 96 -10.81 5.65 18.69
N LEU A 97 -9.58 5.33 18.28
CA LEU A 97 -9.08 3.97 18.16
C LEU A 97 -7.78 3.85 18.95
N ASP A 98 -7.74 2.90 19.88
CA ASP A 98 -6.56 2.63 20.74
C ASP A 98 -6.05 3.89 21.49
N GLY A 99 -6.95 4.83 21.81
CA GLY A 99 -6.64 6.08 22.53
C GLY A 99 -6.27 7.27 21.64
N ASP A 100 -6.07 7.06 20.36
CA ASP A 100 -5.81 8.09 19.38
C ASP A 100 -7.09 8.56 18.68
N GLN A 101 -7.19 9.87 18.47
CA GLN A 101 -8.31 10.50 17.78
C GLN A 101 -8.08 10.56 16.28
N TYR A 102 -9.05 10.11 15.50
CA TYR A 102 -9.02 10.08 14.04
C TYR A 102 -10.22 10.83 13.47
N ALA A 103 -10.01 11.45 12.33
CA ALA A 103 -11.07 12.10 11.54
C ALA A 103 -11.01 11.60 10.09
N PHE A 104 -12.16 11.41 9.46
CA PHE A 104 -12.24 11.00 8.04
C PHE A 104 -11.81 12.09 7.05
N GLN A 105 -11.30 13.19 7.50
CA GLN A 105 -10.79 14.28 6.65
C GLN A 105 -9.29 14.49 6.79
N SER A 106 -8.63 13.69 7.63
CA SER A 106 -7.19 13.84 7.88
C SER A 106 -6.40 12.70 7.25
N GLU A 107 -5.25 13.02 6.68
CA GLU A 107 -4.26 12.02 6.25
C GLU A 107 -3.52 11.36 7.43
N LYS A 108 -4.13 11.32 8.58
CA LYS A 108 -3.54 10.71 9.77
C LYS A 108 -3.41 9.20 9.54
N ASP A 109 -2.26 8.65 9.91
CA ASP A 109 -1.99 7.22 9.79
C ASP A 109 -2.92 6.42 10.70
N LEU A 110 -3.75 5.59 10.10
CA LEU A 110 -4.70 4.69 10.75
C LEU A 110 -4.24 3.22 10.69
N THR A 111 -3.00 2.96 10.37
CA THR A 111 -2.44 1.60 10.27
C THR A 111 -2.70 0.78 11.56
N ALA A 112 -2.80 1.43 12.72
CA ALA A 112 -3.15 0.79 13.99
C ALA A 112 -4.53 0.11 14.00
N GLY A 113 -5.47 0.54 13.15
CA GLY A 113 -6.79 -0.08 12.97
C GLY A 113 -6.78 -1.40 12.21
N PHE A 114 -5.61 -1.79 11.70
CA PHE A 114 -5.43 -2.96 10.85
C PHE A 114 -4.35 -3.88 11.41
N VAL A 115 -4.50 -5.17 11.14
CA VAL A 115 -3.43 -6.15 11.29
C VAL A 115 -2.65 -6.16 9.99
N ILE A 116 -1.38 -5.74 10.04
CA ILE A 116 -0.49 -5.74 8.88
C ILE A 116 0.72 -6.61 9.19
N LEU A 117 0.83 -7.75 8.52
CA LEU A 117 1.97 -8.65 8.63
C LEU A 117 2.81 -8.53 7.37
N ARG A 118 4.07 -8.09 7.54
CA ARG A 118 4.99 -7.77 6.43
C ARG A 118 6.01 -8.87 6.23
N SER A 119 6.38 -9.08 4.97
CA SER A 119 7.58 -9.77 4.51
C SER A 119 8.38 -8.85 3.57
N GLU A 120 9.44 -9.36 2.95
CA GLU A 120 10.29 -8.58 2.05
C GLU A 120 9.56 -8.11 0.79
N GLU A 121 8.67 -8.96 0.25
CA GLU A 121 8.01 -8.74 -1.03
C GLU A 121 6.47 -8.67 -0.93
N SER A 122 5.93 -8.83 0.27
CA SER A 122 4.47 -8.84 0.43
C SER A 122 4.06 -8.47 1.85
N PHE A 123 2.79 -8.11 2.01
CA PHE A 123 2.15 -8.02 3.31
C PHE A 123 0.73 -8.57 3.22
N THR A 124 0.17 -8.92 4.36
CA THR A 124 -1.26 -9.16 4.50
C THR A 124 -1.90 -8.04 5.29
N ILE A 125 -3.14 -7.71 4.95
CA ILE A 125 -3.93 -6.68 5.62
C ILE A 125 -5.31 -7.21 5.98
N ALA A 126 -5.71 -6.97 7.23
CA ALA A 126 -7.08 -7.22 7.71
C ALA A 126 -7.48 -6.14 8.72
N PRO A 127 -8.75 -5.73 8.79
CA PRO A 127 -9.20 -4.81 9.81
C PRO A 127 -9.20 -5.49 11.18
N LYS A 128 -8.94 -4.73 12.24
CA LYS A 128 -9.13 -5.22 13.61
C LYS A 128 -10.61 -5.11 14.00
N GLY A 129 -11.08 -6.04 14.83
CA GLY A 129 -12.48 -6.06 15.26
C GLY A 129 -12.93 -4.82 16.06
N ASN A 130 -12.00 -4.07 16.67
CA ASN A 130 -12.35 -2.79 17.30
C ASN A 130 -12.64 -1.69 16.26
N LEU A 131 -11.98 -1.71 15.10
CA LEU A 131 -12.27 -0.77 14.02
C LEU A 131 -13.66 -1.06 13.41
N THR A 132 -13.96 -2.31 13.07
CA THR A 132 -15.26 -2.69 12.50
C THR A 132 -16.40 -2.37 13.46
N LYS A 133 -16.19 -2.59 14.76
CA LYS A 133 -17.18 -2.22 15.79
C LYS A 133 -17.44 -0.71 15.87
N ILE A 134 -16.38 0.11 15.71
CA ILE A 134 -16.54 1.57 15.66
C ILE A 134 -17.31 1.96 14.40
N LEU A 135 -16.94 1.40 13.25
CA LEU A 135 -17.63 1.65 11.99
C LEU A 135 -19.12 1.31 12.08
N SER A 136 -19.48 0.16 12.64
CA SER A 136 -20.86 -0.25 12.87
C SER A 136 -21.64 0.74 13.75
N SER A 137 -21.00 1.32 14.77
CA SER A 137 -21.64 2.27 15.66
C SER A 137 -21.94 3.62 15.00
N VAL A 138 -21.19 3.96 13.96
CA VAL A 138 -21.32 5.24 13.23
C VAL A 138 -22.31 5.15 12.09
N TYR A 139 -22.47 3.97 11.53
CA TYR A 139 -23.40 3.67 10.43
C TYR A 139 -24.51 2.71 10.90
N PRO A 140 -25.36 3.14 11.87
CA PRO A 140 -26.40 2.28 12.44
C PRO A 140 -27.56 2.01 11.46
N GLU A 141 -27.63 2.76 10.35
CA GLU A 141 -28.78 2.72 9.44
C GLU A 141 -28.86 1.44 8.60
N ASP A 142 -27.77 0.70 8.53
CA ASP A 142 -27.80 -0.60 7.88
C ASP A 142 -28.34 -1.62 8.87
N THR A 143 -29.64 -1.70 8.95
CA THR A 143 -30.33 -2.75 9.70
C THR A 143 -29.95 -4.10 9.12
N VAL A 144 -29.51 -5.01 9.98
CA VAL A 144 -29.13 -6.38 9.64
C VAL A 144 -30.41 -7.21 9.27
N GLU A 145 -31.22 -6.68 8.39
CA GLU A 145 -32.47 -7.40 7.98
C GLU A 145 -32.13 -8.62 7.12
N ASP A 146 -31.01 -8.60 6.41
CA ASP A 146 -30.68 -9.63 5.44
C ASP A 146 -29.58 -10.61 5.85
N CYS A 147 -29.00 -10.52 7.06
CA CYS A 147 -27.87 -11.34 7.50
C CYS A 147 -26.69 -11.33 6.49
N THR A 148 -26.48 -10.22 5.83
CA THR A 148 -25.39 -10.02 4.86
C THR A 148 -24.23 -9.31 5.51
N ASP A 149 -23.01 -9.60 5.03
CA ASP A 149 -21.82 -8.88 5.45
C ASP A 149 -21.97 -7.39 5.19
N LYS A 150 -21.53 -6.56 6.15
CA LYS A 150 -21.61 -5.12 6.02
C LYS A 150 -20.36 -4.58 5.31
N ALA A 151 -20.56 -3.86 4.21
CA ALA A 151 -19.49 -3.26 3.43
C ALA A 151 -19.36 -1.76 3.76
N TYR A 152 -18.13 -1.34 4.11
CA TYR A 152 -17.75 0.06 4.29
C TYR A 152 -16.94 0.51 3.08
N GLU A 153 -17.65 0.97 2.07
CA GLU A 153 -17.11 1.23 0.74
C GLU A 153 -16.22 2.47 0.71
N ASN A 154 -15.02 2.33 0.13
CA ASN A 154 -14.09 3.42 -0.16
C ASN A 154 -13.76 4.34 1.05
N MET A 155 -13.88 3.82 2.27
CA MET A 155 -13.62 4.61 3.48
C MET A 155 -12.15 4.79 3.80
N PHE A 156 -11.29 3.96 3.21
CA PHE A 156 -9.86 3.95 3.50
C PHE A 156 -9.03 3.90 2.23
N THR A 157 -7.85 4.52 2.31
CA THR A 157 -6.81 4.44 1.29
C THR A 157 -5.61 3.70 1.85
N LEU A 158 -5.23 2.63 1.16
CA LEU A 158 -3.94 1.98 1.34
C LEU A 158 -2.87 2.80 0.62
N VAL A 159 -1.82 3.16 1.35
CA VAL A 159 -0.67 3.90 0.82
C VAL A 159 0.55 3.02 0.96
N VAL A 160 1.13 2.62 -0.16
CA VAL A 160 2.38 1.84 -0.20
C VAL A 160 3.46 2.70 -0.81
N THR A 161 4.54 2.93 -0.07
CA THR A 161 5.62 3.81 -0.50
C THR A 161 6.90 3.02 -0.67
N SER A 162 7.63 3.27 -1.75
CA SER A 162 8.93 2.66 -2.02
C SER A 162 9.96 3.01 -0.94
N TYR A 163 11.02 2.21 -0.83
CA TYR A 163 12.05 2.33 0.21
C TYR A 163 12.74 3.72 0.26
N ASN A 164 12.84 4.39 -0.87
CA ASN A 164 13.45 5.72 -1.00
C ASN A 164 12.43 6.87 -0.96
N GLY A 165 11.13 6.56 -0.90
CA GLY A 165 10.06 7.55 -0.91
C GLY A 165 9.78 8.21 -2.27
N GLU A 166 10.45 7.76 -3.35
CA GLU A 166 10.27 8.36 -4.68
C GLU A 166 9.01 7.89 -5.40
N ALA A 167 8.50 6.71 -5.05
CA ALA A 167 7.27 6.18 -5.60
C ALA A 167 6.26 5.85 -4.51
N GLU A 168 5.03 6.25 -4.75
CA GLU A 168 3.90 6.00 -3.86
C GLU A 168 2.71 5.51 -4.68
N ILE A 169 2.05 4.47 -4.19
CA ILE A 169 0.80 3.96 -4.76
C ILE A 169 -0.29 4.14 -3.71
N ARG A 170 -1.39 4.73 -4.13
CA ARG A 170 -2.58 4.98 -3.29
C ARG A 170 -3.78 4.26 -3.88
N VAL A 171 -4.42 3.42 -3.09
CA VAL A 171 -5.58 2.62 -3.52
C VAL A 171 -6.66 2.67 -2.49
N ASN A 172 -7.86 3.07 -2.91
CA ASN A 172 -9.04 3.00 -2.06
C ASN A 172 -9.47 1.55 -1.91
N PHE A 173 -9.94 1.19 -0.74
CA PHE A 173 -10.45 -0.14 -0.48
C PHE A 173 -11.69 -0.13 0.41
N THR A 174 -12.44 -1.22 0.33
CA THR A 174 -13.64 -1.48 1.09
C THR A 174 -13.32 -2.42 2.25
N VAL A 175 -13.77 -2.08 3.45
CA VAL A 175 -13.71 -2.97 4.60
C VAL A 175 -15.00 -3.76 4.68
N ILE A 176 -14.90 -5.07 4.84
CA ILE A 176 -16.03 -5.97 5.04
C ILE A 176 -16.05 -6.44 6.50
N GLU A 177 -17.12 -6.14 7.18
CA GLU A 177 -17.44 -6.71 8.48
C GLU A 177 -18.30 -7.97 8.27
N GLU A 178 -17.75 -9.12 8.67
CA GLU A 178 -18.46 -10.39 8.53
C GLU A 178 -19.47 -10.57 9.67
N ILE A 179 -20.71 -10.90 9.32
CA ILE A 179 -21.74 -11.20 10.31
C ILE A 179 -21.56 -12.63 10.81
N ARG A 180 -21.04 -12.77 12.04
CA ARG A 180 -20.73 -14.07 12.65
C ARG A 180 -21.89 -14.78 13.31
N GLY A 181 -23.06 -14.17 13.36
CA GLY A 181 -24.25 -14.78 13.97
C GLY A 181 -25.41 -13.82 14.14
N VAL A 182 -26.59 -14.34 14.07
CA VAL A 182 -27.84 -13.64 14.42
C VAL A 182 -28.19 -14.02 15.84
N ILE A 183 -28.18 -13.07 16.77
CA ILE A 183 -28.76 -13.25 18.08
C ILE A 183 -30.28 -13.10 17.86
N LEU A 184 -30.96 -14.23 17.71
CA LEU A 184 -32.43 -14.24 17.80
C LEU A 184 -32.79 -13.92 19.25
N ASP A 185 -33.38 -12.76 19.50
CA ASP A 185 -34.07 -12.51 20.75
C ASP A 185 -35.10 -13.63 20.92
N LYS A 186 -34.91 -14.41 21.94
CA LYS A 186 -35.78 -15.54 22.24
C LYS A 186 -37.06 -14.97 22.76
N GLU A 187 -38.00 -14.66 21.88
CA GLU A 187 -39.40 -14.55 22.30
C GLU A 187 -39.79 -15.90 22.90
N VAL A 188 -39.98 -15.91 24.19
CA VAL A 188 -40.55 -17.06 24.88
C VAL A 188 -42.00 -17.11 24.43
N ILE A 189 -42.31 -17.93 23.44
CA ILE A 189 -43.69 -18.30 23.14
C ILE A 189 -44.09 -19.26 24.24
N GLU A 190 -44.75 -18.74 25.27
CA GLU A 190 -45.48 -19.59 26.22
C GLU A 190 -46.73 -20.10 25.52
N PHE A 191 -46.85 -21.41 25.41
CA PHE A 191 -48.07 -22.10 24.94
C PHE A 191 -48.99 -22.38 26.09
#